data_083420052a4226725d8929e67ab781f1
#
_entry.id   083420052a4226725d8929e67ab781f1
#
_cell.length_a   1.000
_cell.length_b   1.000
_cell.length_c   1.000
_cell.angle_alpha   90.00
_cell.angle_beta   90.00
_cell.angle_gamma   90.00
#
_symmetry.space_group_name_H-M   'P 1'
#
loop_
_entity.id
_entity.type
_entity.pdbx_description
1 polymer ?
#
loop_
_entity_poly.entity_id
_entity_poly.type
_entity_poly.pdbx_seq_one_letter_code
_entity_poly.pdbx_strand_id
1 'polypeptide(L)'
;MAIILLIISHLIIMRDLNRRERDKAELEDTATQNRTLSDMRKKIIITLSHDIRGPLNAISGSAELAMDTRDRKRRNAYLGNILESSRHITRLANSLLDLSRLDDAKETLNEIPFHLESFLESIAEEYTRKANDKGLMFDKAFMGCGITVLGDADRIRQIVVNILENAVKFTRTGYIKFLASYEEDTLSVKVKDTGIGMDENTTQRIFQPFERAAPDLDSEGFGLGLSITKGLVNLFGGRLSVSSQIGKGSEFKVEIPLRQTNEPARDKPETYTGNLRLPRRVLVVDDDPIQLRNTVEMMERNGISCRACTNAQEVVKALRTGEYDLLLTDIQMRGTEGFDLLHLLRLSNIGNSRTIPIAAMTARNDGDADRYIQAGLAGCIHKPFYTRDLLEFLSSLIGQDRTMDNHSPDFEALYVTTGDERWTLETLIEESNRNSSDLLDSLSQEKPDRKRIWETLHRMYPMWEQLGIAHELESYSYEEYVEDTDESAFRNDVERIVRRIDRLISETKSRLSEMDGHN
;
A
#
# COMPACT_ATOMS: atom_id res chain seq x y z
N MET A 1 -68.58 -32.79 14.42
CA MET A 1 -68.05 -31.49 14.83
C MET A 1 -67.03 -31.62 15.96
N ALA A 2 -67.31 -32.25 17.12
CA ALA A 2 -66.33 -32.32 18.24
C ALA A 2 -65.02 -33.04 17.91
N ILE A 3 -65.05 -34.15 17.16
CA ILE A 3 -63.84 -34.92 16.76
C ILE A 3 -62.92 -34.10 15.82
N ILE A 4 -63.50 -33.34 14.90
CA ILE A 4 -62.74 -32.50 13.98
C ILE A 4 -62.00 -31.35 14.71
N LEU A 5 -62.66 -30.72 15.67
CA LEU A 5 -62.08 -29.70 16.56
C LEU A 5 -60.95 -30.28 17.43
N LEU A 6 -61.06 -31.49 17.92
CA LEU A 6 -60.04 -32.18 18.69
C LEU A 6 -58.80 -32.49 17.83
N ILE A 7 -58.98 -32.94 16.58
CA ILE A 7 -57.90 -33.20 15.65
C ILE A 7 -57.17 -31.88 15.27
N ILE A 8 -57.93 -30.81 15.00
CA ILE A 8 -57.34 -29.50 14.69
C ILE A 8 -56.53 -28.95 15.89
N SER A 9 -57.10 -29.04 17.10
CA SER A 9 -56.40 -28.64 18.33
C SER A 9 -55.12 -29.45 18.55
N HIS A 10 -55.16 -30.78 18.33
CA HIS A 10 -54.00 -31.65 18.45
C HIS A 10 -52.93 -31.29 17.42
N LEU A 11 -53.29 -31.03 16.16
CA LEU A 11 -52.36 -30.60 15.11
C LEU A 11 -51.71 -29.25 15.42
N ILE A 12 -52.48 -28.30 15.98
CA ILE A 12 -51.96 -26.99 16.39
C ILE A 12 -50.95 -27.16 17.54
N ILE A 13 -51.26 -27.96 18.55
CA ILE A 13 -50.37 -28.23 19.69
C ILE A 13 -49.09 -28.93 19.21
N MET A 14 -49.20 -29.94 18.37
CA MET A 14 -48.02 -30.63 17.81
C MET A 14 -47.15 -29.72 16.96
N ARG A 15 -47.77 -28.82 16.20
CA ARG A 15 -47.03 -27.80 15.41
C ARG A 15 -46.31 -26.80 16.31
N ASP A 16 -46.93 -26.34 17.39
CA ASP A 16 -46.32 -25.43 18.37
C ASP A 16 -45.19 -26.10 19.15
N LEU A 17 -45.35 -27.35 19.56
CA LEU A 17 -44.30 -28.15 20.19
C LEU A 17 -43.09 -28.34 19.26
N ASN A 18 -43.31 -28.74 18.02
CA ASN A 18 -42.21 -28.91 17.03
C ASN A 18 -41.52 -27.58 16.73
N ARG A 19 -42.24 -26.46 16.75
CA ARG A 19 -41.64 -25.13 16.59
C ARG A 19 -40.75 -24.78 17.78
N ARG A 20 -41.23 -24.97 19.00
CA ARG A 20 -40.46 -24.73 20.24
C ARG A 20 -39.20 -25.60 20.33
N GLU A 21 -39.28 -26.86 19.88
CA GLU A 21 -38.10 -27.74 19.84
C GLU A 21 -37.04 -27.24 18.82
N ARG A 22 -37.48 -26.76 17.65
CA ARG A 22 -36.57 -26.14 16.66
C ARG A 22 -35.96 -24.86 17.19
N ASP A 23 -36.75 -23.95 17.74
CA ASP A 23 -36.29 -22.69 18.31
C ASP A 23 -35.29 -22.94 19.46
N LYS A 24 -35.54 -23.99 20.29
CA LYS A 24 -34.63 -24.41 21.36
C LYS A 24 -33.30 -24.97 20.82
N ALA A 25 -33.36 -25.81 19.81
CA ALA A 25 -32.17 -26.37 19.17
C ALA A 25 -31.30 -25.26 18.52
N GLU A 26 -31.92 -24.28 17.85
CA GLU A 26 -31.26 -23.13 17.26
C GLU A 26 -30.59 -22.22 18.31
N LEU A 27 -31.31 -22.01 19.47
CA LEU A 27 -30.75 -21.27 20.60
C LEU A 27 -29.56 -21.99 21.25
N GLU A 28 -29.63 -23.32 21.41
CA GLU A 28 -28.54 -24.14 21.95
C GLU A 28 -27.33 -24.14 21.03
N ASP A 29 -27.54 -24.23 19.71
CA ASP A 29 -26.45 -24.13 18.71
C ASP A 29 -25.79 -22.74 18.73
N THR A 30 -26.59 -21.68 18.72
CA THR A 30 -26.12 -20.30 18.83
C THR A 30 -25.37 -20.05 20.16
N ALA A 31 -25.86 -20.58 21.27
CA ALA A 31 -25.18 -20.47 22.56
C ALA A 31 -23.83 -21.22 22.57
N THR A 32 -23.77 -22.37 21.92
CA THR A 32 -22.56 -23.18 21.79
C THR A 32 -21.52 -22.46 20.91
N GLN A 33 -21.95 -21.91 19.78
CA GLN A 33 -21.11 -21.10 18.90
C GLN A 33 -20.56 -19.86 19.65
N ASN A 34 -21.39 -19.14 20.37
CA ASN A 34 -20.98 -17.97 21.17
C ASN A 34 -19.99 -18.33 22.28
N ARG A 35 -20.15 -19.48 22.94
CA ARG A 35 -19.18 -19.98 23.93
C ARG A 35 -17.84 -20.29 23.27
N THR A 36 -17.84 -20.99 22.15
CA THR A 36 -16.63 -21.35 21.40
C THR A 36 -15.88 -20.10 20.95
N LEU A 37 -16.58 -19.08 20.43
CA LEU A 37 -16.01 -17.78 20.07
C LEU A 37 -15.43 -17.04 21.28
N SER A 38 -16.13 -17.04 22.41
CA SER A 38 -15.65 -16.44 23.66
C SER A 38 -14.37 -17.10 24.17
N ASP A 39 -14.31 -18.42 24.14
CA ASP A 39 -13.14 -19.18 24.60
C ASP A 39 -11.95 -19.01 23.63
N MET A 40 -12.21 -18.94 22.33
CA MET A 40 -11.19 -18.54 21.34
C MET A 40 -10.63 -17.14 21.63
N ARG A 41 -11.49 -16.15 21.84
CA ARG A 41 -11.05 -14.77 22.17
C ARG A 41 -10.20 -14.73 23.44
N LYS A 42 -10.57 -15.46 24.49
CA LYS A 42 -9.76 -15.57 25.72
C LYS A 42 -8.41 -16.21 25.45
N LYS A 43 -8.36 -17.31 24.70
CA LYS A 43 -7.09 -17.98 24.30
C LYS A 43 -6.20 -17.02 23.55
N ILE A 44 -6.75 -16.26 22.59
CA ILE A 44 -6.05 -15.23 21.82
C ILE A 44 -5.39 -14.22 22.76
N ILE A 45 -6.15 -13.61 23.68
CA ILE A 45 -5.65 -12.56 24.58
C ILE A 45 -4.52 -13.12 25.48
N ILE A 46 -4.67 -14.34 26.01
CA ILE A 46 -3.66 -14.96 26.86
C ILE A 46 -2.36 -15.23 26.07
N THR A 47 -2.49 -15.83 24.88
CA THR A 47 -1.33 -16.14 24.02
C THR A 47 -0.62 -14.86 23.59
N LEU A 48 -1.36 -13.85 23.17
CA LEU A 48 -0.82 -12.53 22.82
C LEU A 48 -0.06 -11.87 23.97
N SER A 49 -0.66 -11.90 25.17
CA SER A 49 -0.02 -11.32 26.36
C SER A 49 1.30 -12.00 26.67
N HIS A 50 1.39 -13.32 26.48
CA HIS A 50 2.62 -14.08 26.67
C HIS A 50 3.65 -13.76 25.59
N ASP A 51 3.25 -13.76 24.32
CA ASP A 51 4.15 -13.61 23.17
C ASP A 51 4.64 -12.16 22.96
N ILE A 52 3.94 -11.17 23.54
CA ILE A 52 4.42 -9.79 23.65
C ILE A 52 5.37 -9.62 24.84
N ARG A 53 5.10 -10.27 25.97
CA ARG A 53 5.90 -10.12 27.20
C ARG A 53 7.34 -10.62 27.02
N GLY A 54 7.52 -11.73 26.31
CA GLY A 54 8.85 -12.31 26.06
C GLY A 54 9.82 -11.31 25.39
N PRO A 55 9.51 -10.82 24.17
CA PRO A 55 10.36 -9.85 23.48
C PRO A 55 10.44 -8.50 24.20
N LEU A 56 9.41 -8.04 24.91
CA LEU A 56 9.51 -6.82 25.75
C LEU A 56 10.54 -6.98 26.87
N ASN A 57 10.55 -8.13 27.57
CA ASN A 57 11.55 -8.42 28.59
C ASN A 57 12.95 -8.50 27.98
N ALA A 58 13.10 -9.08 26.80
CA ALA A 58 14.39 -9.14 26.09
C ALA A 58 14.87 -7.73 25.69
N ILE A 59 13.97 -6.84 25.23
CA ILE A 59 14.28 -5.43 24.94
C ILE A 59 14.75 -4.73 26.22
N SER A 60 13.97 -4.79 27.30
CA SER A 60 14.28 -4.11 28.56
C SER A 60 15.59 -4.60 29.16
N GLY A 61 15.77 -5.91 29.29
CA GLY A 61 17.00 -6.49 29.82
C GLY A 61 18.25 -6.22 28.96
N SER A 62 18.11 -6.30 27.63
CA SER A 62 19.21 -5.95 26.73
C SER A 62 19.54 -4.47 26.75
N ALA A 63 18.55 -3.58 26.92
CA ALA A 63 18.77 -2.15 27.07
C ALA A 63 19.53 -1.82 28.34
N GLU A 64 19.14 -2.37 29.49
CA GLU A 64 19.85 -2.21 30.77
C GLU A 64 21.32 -2.68 30.65
N LEU A 65 21.54 -3.89 30.09
CA LEU A 65 22.88 -4.43 29.89
C LEU A 65 23.71 -3.61 28.90
N ALA A 66 23.09 -3.05 27.85
CA ALA A 66 23.76 -2.18 26.87
C ALA A 66 24.18 -0.84 27.48
N MET A 67 23.41 -0.31 28.44
CA MET A 67 23.74 0.91 29.18
C MET A 67 24.88 0.70 30.19
N ASP A 68 24.94 -0.46 30.79
CA ASP A 68 25.90 -0.76 31.87
C ASP A 68 27.25 -1.24 31.33
N THR A 69 27.32 -1.78 30.11
CA THR A 69 28.55 -2.32 29.55
C THR A 69 29.41 -1.27 28.84
N ARG A 70 30.72 -1.28 29.12
CA ARG A 70 31.73 -0.49 28.39
C ARG A 70 32.30 -1.23 27.16
N ASP A 71 32.06 -2.53 27.05
CA ASP A 71 32.52 -3.36 25.94
C ASP A 71 31.64 -3.11 24.70
N ARG A 72 32.25 -2.54 23.63
CA ARG A 72 31.58 -2.22 22.37
C ARG A 72 30.99 -3.46 21.70
N LYS A 73 31.66 -4.62 21.75
CA LYS A 73 31.15 -5.85 21.14
C LYS A 73 29.88 -6.35 21.83
N ARG A 74 29.92 -6.39 23.18
CA ARG A 74 28.76 -6.78 23.98
C ARG A 74 27.60 -5.80 23.82
N ARG A 75 27.89 -4.50 23.82
CA ARG A 75 26.85 -3.48 23.57
C ARG A 75 26.18 -3.66 22.23
N ASN A 76 26.96 -3.89 21.17
CA ASN A 76 26.40 -4.14 19.85
C ASN A 76 25.57 -5.44 19.80
N ALA A 77 25.95 -6.48 20.49
CA ALA A 77 25.14 -7.70 20.61
C ALA A 77 23.81 -7.44 21.33
N TYR A 78 23.79 -6.67 22.42
CA TYR A 78 22.55 -6.29 23.11
C TYR A 78 21.65 -5.41 22.25
N LEU A 79 22.21 -4.45 21.49
CA LEU A 79 21.45 -3.66 20.53
C LEU A 79 20.88 -4.51 19.40
N GLY A 80 21.61 -5.55 18.96
CA GLY A 80 21.11 -6.55 18.01
C GLY A 80 19.89 -7.29 18.56
N ASN A 81 19.95 -7.75 19.81
CA ASN A 81 18.82 -8.42 20.46
C ASN A 81 17.58 -7.51 20.60
N ILE A 82 17.80 -6.21 20.89
CA ILE A 82 16.71 -5.22 20.96
C ILE A 82 16.04 -5.09 19.59
N LEU A 83 16.83 -4.94 18.52
CA LEU A 83 16.31 -4.82 17.16
C LEU A 83 15.53 -6.07 16.73
N GLU A 84 16.05 -7.25 17.03
CA GLU A 84 15.41 -8.53 16.71
C GLU A 84 14.08 -8.68 17.45
N SER A 85 14.07 -8.38 18.76
CA SER A 85 12.85 -8.42 19.58
C SER A 85 11.81 -7.37 19.14
N SER A 86 12.24 -6.18 18.73
CA SER A 86 11.36 -5.16 18.16
C SER A 86 10.74 -5.62 16.85
N ARG A 87 11.53 -6.21 15.92
CA ARG A 87 11.02 -6.81 14.68
C ARG A 87 10.02 -7.92 14.95
N HIS A 88 10.24 -8.71 15.99
CA HIS A 88 9.34 -9.77 16.40
C HIS A 88 7.97 -9.21 16.81
N ILE A 89 7.92 -8.17 17.66
CA ILE A 89 6.68 -7.50 18.06
C ILE A 89 5.96 -6.87 16.85
N THR A 90 6.70 -6.23 15.94
CA THR A 90 6.13 -5.64 14.72
C THR A 90 5.47 -6.68 13.84
N ARG A 91 6.12 -7.82 13.61
CA ARG A 91 5.54 -8.95 12.85
C ARG A 91 4.26 -9.47 13.51
N LEU A 92 4.23 -9.57 14.84
CA LEU A 92 3.03 -9.97 15.58
C LEU A 92 1.88 -8.98 15.38
N ALA A 93 2.15 -7.69 15.56
CA ALA A 93 1.15 -6.64 15.39
C ALA A 93 0.55 -6.62 13.98
N ASN A 94 1.40 -6.71 12.94
CA ASN A 94 0.95 -6.77 11.55
C ASN A 94 0.10 -8.02 11.27
N SER A 95 0.52 -9.20 11.78
CA SER A 95 -0.24 -10.44 11.63
C SER A 95 -1.62 -10.38 12.29
N LEU A 96 -1.75 -9.66 13.41
CA LEU A 96 -3.04 -9.44 14.08
C LEU A 96 -3.95 -8.51 13.29
N LEU A 97 -3.39 -7.44 12.73
CA LEU A 97 -4.13 -6.52 11.88
C LEU A 97 -4.65 -7.24 10.62
N ASP A 98 -3.79 -8.04 9.97
CA ASP A 98 -4.19 -8.85 8.81
C ASP A 98 -5.33 -9.82 9.17
N LEU A 99 -5.21 -10.54 10.31
CA LEU A 99 -6.27 -11.45 10.76
C LEU A 99 -7.60 -10.72 11.01
N SER A 100 -7.56 -9.57 11.69
CA SER A 100 -8.76 -8.76 11.99
C SER A 100 -9.45 -8.27 10.72
N ARG A 101 -8.68 -7.89 9.69
CA ARG A 101 -9.23 -7.42 8.40
C ARG A 101 -9.89 -8.53 7.61
N LEU A 102 -9.26 -9.71 7.60
CA LEU A 102 -9.82 -10.89 6.93
C LEU A 102 -11.14 -11.34 7.56
N ASP A 103 -11.28 -11.24 8.90
CA ASP A 103 -12.50 -11.59 9.62
C ASP A 103 -13.66 -10.60 9.34
N ASP A 104 -13.35 -9.31 9.16
CA ASP A 104 -14.35 -8.26 8.91
C ASP A 104 -14.90 -8.26 7.47
N ALA A 105 -14.41 -9.10 6.56
CA ALA A 105 -14.75 -9.16 5.13
C ALA A 105 -14.66 -7.77 4.43
N LYS A 106 -13.80 -6.88 4.93
CA LYS A 106 -13.60 -5.53 4.40
C LYS A 106 -12.38 -5.42 3.50
N GLU A 107 -11.60 -6.49 3.41
CA GLU A 107 -10.40 -6.50 2.60
C GLU A 107 -10.76 -6.68 1.12
N THR A 108 -10.26 -5.78 0.28
CA THR A 108 -10.39 -5.84 -1.18
C THR A 108 -9.01 -6.10 -1.77
N LEU A 109 -8.95 -6.91 -2.82
CA LEU A 109 -7.70 -7.18 -3.54
C LEU A 109 -7.34 -5.96 -4.39
N ASN A 110 -6.08 -5.56 -4.36
CA ASN A 110 -5.52 -4.57 -5.26
C ASN A 110 -4.98 -5.28 -6.52
N GLU A 111 -5.85 -5.47 -7.51
CA GLU A 111 -5.49 -6.19 -8.73
C GLU A 111 -4.73 -5.28 -9.69
N ILE A 112 -3.44 -5.53 -9.87
CA ILE A 112 -2.57 -4.84 -10.82
C ILE A 112 -1.90 -5.85 -11.77
N PRO A 113 -1.60 -5.45 -13.03
CA PRO A 113 -0.87 -6.31 -13.95
C PRO A 113 0.58 -6.52 -13.48
N PHE A 114 1.05 -7.77 -13.38
CA PHE A 114 2.45 -8.09 -13.07
C PHE A 114 2.93 -9.33 -13.83
N HIS A 115 4.24 -9.43 -14.08
CA HIS A 115 4.84 -10.55 -14.77
C HIS A 115 5.06 -11.72 -13.80
N LEU A 116 4.32 -12.82 -13.99
CA LEU A 116 4.23 -13.90 -13.01
C LEU A 116 5.57 -14.62 -12.80
N GLU A 117 6.32 -14.92 -13.87
CA GLU A 117 7.61 -15.63 -13.75
C GLU A 117 8.65 -14.79 -13.00
N SER A 118 8.83 -13.52 -13.34
CA SER A 118 9.76 -12.63 -12.67
C SER A 118 9.42 -12.47 -11.19
N PHE A 119 8.12 -12.39 -10.87
CA PHE A 119 7.63 -12.35 -9.50
C PHE A 119 8.01 -13.61 -8.72
N LEU A 120 7.77 -14.81 -9.26
CA LEU A 120 8.10 -16.09 -8.63
C LEU A 120 9.62 -16.28 -8.50
N GLU A 121 10.39 -15.88 -9.53
CA GLU A 121 11.86 -15.91 -9.51
C GLU A 121 12.43 -15.05 -8.37
N SER A 122 11.89 -13.84 -8.16
CA SER A 122 12.33 -12.97 -7.06
C SER A 122 12.19 -13.61 -5.68
N ILE A 123 11.10 -14.36 -5.46
CA ILE A 123 10.87 -15.10 -4.22
C ILE A 123 11.83 -16.29 -4.14
N ALA A 124 12.00 -17.02 -5.23
CA ALA A 124 12.87 -18.19 -5.27
C ALA A 124 14.33 -17.86 -4.99
N GLU A 125 14.84 -16.74 -5.50
CA GLU A 125 16.20 -16.26 -5.24
C GLU A 125 16.42 -15.94 -3.75
N GLU A 126 15.45 -15.29 -3.12
CA GLU A 126 15.50 -14.99 -1.69
C GLU A 126 15.59 -16.27 -0.85
N TYR A 127 14.72 -17.24 -1.15
CA TYR A 127 14.67 -18.49 -0.37
C TYR A 127 15.77 -19.47 -0.73
N THR A 128 16.33 -19.42 -1.92
CA THR A 128 17.55 -20.16 -2.28
C THR A 128 18.71 -19.72 -1.37
N ARG A 129 18.88 -18.41 -1.15
CA ARG A 129 19.93 -17.91 -0.22
C ARG A 129 19.67 -18.36 1.22
N LYS A 130 18.45 -18.18 1.74
CA LYS A 130 18.07 -18.59 3.10
C LYS A 130 18.24 -20.10 3.34
N ALA A 131 17.89 -20.93 2.35
CA ALA A 131 18.08 -22.37 2.41
C ALA A 131 19.57 -22.76 2.41
N ASN A 132 20.37 -22.17 1.52
CA ASN A 132 21.81 -22.39 1.44
C ASN A 132 22.54 -22.00 2.72
N ASP A 133 22.18 -20.88 3.33
CA ASP A 133 22.73 -20.43 4.64
C ASP A 133 22.46 -21.45 5.76
N LYS A 134 21.38 -22.23 5.63
CA LYS A 134 21.00 -23.31 6.55
C LYS A 134 21.54 -24.68 6.13
N GLY A 135 22.21 -24.78 4.97
CA GLY A 135 22.74 -26.04 4.42
C GLY A 135 21.67 -26.95 3.80
N LEU A 136 20.53 -26.38 3.36
CA LEU A 136 19.44 -27.10 2.69
C LEU A 136 19.57 -26.96 1.19
N MET A 137 19.18 -28.02 0.44
CA MET A 137 19.02 -27.93 -1.00
C MET A 137 17.68 -27.24 -1.33
N PHE A 138 17.70 -26.34 -2.33
CA PHE A 138 16.49 -25.66 -2.78
C PHE A 138 16.31 -25.86 -4.29
N ASP A 139 15.24 -26.56 -4.66
CA ASP A 139 14.87 -26.81 -6.08
C ASP A 139 13.68 -25.94 -6.46
N LYS A 140 13.73 -25.32 -7.64
CA LYS A 140 12.61 -24.55 -8.19
C LYS A 140 12.28 -24.99 -9.61
N ALA A 141 10.98 -24.97 -9.97
CA ALA A 141 10.54 -25.15 -11.35
C ALA A 141 9.20 -24.43 -11.57
N PHE A 142 9.14 -23.63 -12.65
CA PHE A 142 7.96 -22.86 -13.04
C PHE A 142 7.54 -23.25 -14.45
N MET A 143 6.24 -23.57 -14.64
CA MET A 143 5.68 -23.98 -15.92
C MET A 143 4.50 -23.10 -16.31
N GLY A 144 4.50 -22.58 -17.55
CA GLY A 144 3.42 -21.72 -18.04
C GLY A 144 3.36 -20.33 -17.41
N CYS A 145 4.39 -19.95 -16.61
CA CYS A 145 4.39 -18.69 -15.85
C CYS A 145 4.94 -17.48 -16.63
N GLY A 146 5.45 -17.64 -17.86
CA GLY A 146 6.03 -16.57 -18.69
C GLY A 146 4.97 -15.60 -19.26
N ILE A 147 4.04 -15.16 -18.44
CA ILE A 147 2.88 -14.33 -18.80
C ILE A 147 2.67 -13.19 -17.81
N THR A 148 1.87 -12.20 -18.23
CA THR A 148 1.36 -11.15 -17.35
C THR A 148 -0.02 -11.53 -16.86
N VAL A 149 -0.25 -11.40 -15.56
CA VAL A 149 -1.53 -11.69 -14.89
C VAL A 149 -2.02 -10.49 -14.12
N LEU A 150 -3.34 -10.38 -13.97
CA LEU A 150 -3.99 -9.38 -13.12
C LEU A 150 -4.21 -9.97 -11.73
N GLY A 151 -3.67 -9.33 -10.69
CA GLY A 151 -3.85 -9.79 -9.32
C GLY A 151 -3.06 -8.97 -8.30
N ASP A 152 -3.25 -9.29 -7.02
CA ASP A 152 -2.54 -8.65 -5.91
C ASP A 152 -1.23 -9.39 -5.63
N ALA A 153 -0.14 -8.90 -6.22
CA ALA A 153 1.19 -9.49 -6.09
C ALA A 153 1.69 -9.52 -4.63
N ASP A 154 1.36 -8.51 -3.82
CA ASP A 154 1.80 -8.43 -2.42
C ASP A 154 1.12 -9.50 -1.57
N ARG A 155 -0.18 -9.73 -1.76
CA ARG A 155 -0.92 -10.79 -1.07
C ARG A 155 -0.52 -12.19 -1.53
N ILE A 156 -0.25 -12.37 -2.81
CA ILE A 156 0.29 -13.65 -3.32
C ILE A 156 1.68 -13.90 -2.75
N ARG A 157 2.55 -12.89 -2.69
CA ARG A 157 3.87 -12.99 -2.02
C ARG A 157 3.72 -13.40 -0.56
N GLN A 158 2.80 -12.80 0.17
CA GLN A 158 2.54 -13.12 1.58
C GLN A 158 2.13 -14.60 1.77
N ILE A 159 1.26 -15.12 0.90
CA ILE A 159 0.87 -16.54 0.89
C ILE A 159 2.09 -17.44 0.69
N VAL A 160 2.86 -17.20 -0.38
CA VAL A 160 4.00 -18.04 -0.77
C VAL A 160 5.11 -17.98 0.27
N VAL A 161 5.45 -16.79 0.74
CA VAL A 161 6.48 -16.54 1.76
C VAL A 161 6.15 -17.25 3.07
N ASN A 162 4.91 -17.17 3.56
CA ASN A 162 4.51 -17.86 4.78
C ASN A 162 4.72 -19.37 4.71
N ILE A 163 4.47 -19.98 3.55
CA ILE A 163 4.67 -21.42 3.35
C ILE A 163 6.16 -21.76 3.25
N LEU A 164 6.94 -20.98 2.49
CA LEU A 164 8.39 -21.17 2.35
C LEU A 164 9.13 -20.94 3.65
N GLU A 165 8.73 -19.94 4.46
CA GLU A 165 9.30 -19.73 5.79
C GLU A 165 9.10 -20.94 6.70
N ASN A 166 7.90 -21.52 6.69
CA ASN A 166 7.64 -22.75 7.44
C ASN A 166 8.49 -23.90 6.92
N ALA A 167 8.63 -24.10 5.61
CA ALA A 167 9.47 -25.14 5.03
C ALA A 167 10.94 -24.98 5.46
N VAL A 168 11.53 -23.80 5.37
CA VAL A 168 12.90 -23.53 5.82
C VAL A 168 13.02 -23.71 7.34
N LYS A 169 12.04 -23.26 8.11
CA LYS A 169 12.04 -23.33 9.56
C LYS A 169 12.05 -24.76 10.09
N PHE A 170 11.15 -25.60 9.58
CA PHE A 170 10.92 -26.95 10.08
C PHE A 170 11.78 -28.04 9.40
N THR A 171 12.57 -27.66 8.39
CA THR A 171 13.55 -28.57 7.78
C THR A 171 14.93 -28.32 8.41
N ARG A 172 15.52 -29.37 9.02
CA ARG A 172 16.88 -29.32 9.57
C ARG A 172 17.94 -29.73 8.57
N THR A 173 17.64 -30.78 7.80
CA THR A 173 18.51 -31.34 6.74
C THR A 173 17.64 -31.85 5.60
N GLY A 174 18.17 -31.85 4.38
CA GLY A 174 17.47 -32.33 3.20
C GLY A 174 17.19 -31.25 2.18
N TYR A 175 15.95 -31.19 1.66
CA TYR A 175 15.62 -30.28 0.57
C TYR A 175 14.25 -29.62 0.73
N ILE A 176 14.09 -28.51 0.01
CA ILE A 176 12.83 -27.81 -0.20
C ILE A 176 12.60 -27.70 -1.71
N LYS A 177 11.39 -28.02 -2.18
CA LYS A 177 10.99 -27.82 -3.58
C LYS A 177 9.91 -26.76 -3.68
N PHE A 178 10.16 -25.73 -4.51
CA PHE A 178 9.22 -24.67 -4.83
C PHE A 178 8.81 -24.82 -6.30
N LEU A 179 7.59 -25.30 -6.54
CA LEU A 179 7.05 -25.58 -7.86
C LEU A 179 5.85 -24.66 -8.11
N ALA A 180 5.76 -24.07 -9.30
CA ALA A 180 4.59 -23.33 -9.71
C ALA A 180 4.18 -23.73 -11.14
N SER A 181 2.87 -23.75 -11.39
CA SER A 181 2.33 -23.91 -12.74
C SER A 181 1.13 -22.98 -12.93
N TYR A 182 0.99 -22.48 -14.14
CA TYR A 182 -0.16 -21.69 -14.53
C TYR A 182 -0.88 -22.35 -15.69
N GLU A 183 -2.15 -22.68 -15.49
CA GLU A 183 -3.03 -23.33 -16.46
C GLU A 183 -4.47 -22.86 -16.21
N GLU A 184 -5.24 -22.62 -17.28
CA GLU A 184 -6.68 -22.29 -17.22
C GLU A 184 -7.00 -21.18 -16.20
N ASP A 185 -6.33 -20.04 -16.32
CA ASP A 185 -6.48 -18.88 -15.40
C ASP A 185 -6.29 -19.22 -13.91
N THR A 186 -5.48 -20.23 -13.62
CA THR A 186 -5.20 -20.67 -12.25
C THR A 186 -3.70 -20.82 -12.02
N LEU A 187 -3.18 -20.10 -11.01
CA LEU A 187 -1.84 -20.31 -10.49
C LEU A 187 -1.88 -21.43 -9.44
N SER A 188 -1.14 -22.51 -9.67
CA SER A 188 -0.92 -23.59 -8.71
C SER A 188 0.51 -23.51 -8.17
N VAL A 189 0.65 -23.30 -6.87
CA VAL A 189 1.94 -23.27 -6.15
C VAL A 189 2.04 -24.47 -5.24
N LYS A 190 3.15 -25.22 -5.31
CA LYS A 190 3.48 -26.34 -4.42
C LYS A 190 4.80 -26.09 -3.72
N VAL A 191 4.81 -26.20 -2.41
CA VAL A 191 6.02 -26.20 -1.60
C VAL A 191 6.11 -27.52 -0.86
N LYS A 192 7.19 -28.28 -1.12
CA LYS A 192 7.46 -29.56 -0.49
C LYS A 192 8.75 -29.47 0.30
N ASP A 193 8.72 -29.91 1.53
CA ASP A 193 9.87 -30.00 2.43
C ASP A 193 10.13 -31.43 2.92
N THR A 194 11.31 -31.69 3.40
CA THR A 194 11.73 -32.95 4.07
C THR A 194 11.90 -32.76 5.57
N GLY A 195 11.10 -31.89 6.17
CA GLY A 195 11.16 -31.54 7.58
C GLY A 195 10.57 -32.62 8.51
N ILE A 196 10.24 -32.17 9.71
CA ILE A 196 9.70 -33.06 10.77
C ILE A 196 8.35 -33.70 10.42
N GLY A 197 7.58 -33.09 9.52
CA GLY A 197 6.23 -33.51 9.20
C GLY A 197 5.25 -33.34 10.37
N MET A 198 3.98 -33.73 10.13
CA MET A 198 2.87 -33.58 11.07
C MET A 198 2.00 -34.82 11.08
N ASP A 199 1.33 -35.08 12.20
CA ASP A 199 0.25 -36.07 12.30
C ASP A 199 -1.08 -35.53 11.73
N GLU A 200 -2.07 -36.39 11.58
CA GLU A 200 -3.36 -36.06 11.00
C GLU A 200 -4.13 -35.03 11.85
N ASN A 201 -4.09 -35.14 13.17
CA ASN A 201 -4.74 -34.19 14.07
C ASN A 201 -4.13 -32.80 13.97
N THR A 202 -2.81 -32.72 13.93
CA THR A 202 -2.08 -31.46 13.75
C THR A 202 -2.40 -30.86 12.38
N THR A 203 -2.42 -31.66 11.31
CA THR A 203 -2.70 -31.22 9.94
C THR A 203 -4.09 -30.58 9.82
N GLN A 204 -5.09 -31.05 10.55
CA GLN A 204 -6.43 -30.47 10.59
C GLN A 204 -6.50 -29.13 11.33
N ARG A 205 -5.62 -28.92 12.32
CA ARG A 205 -5.66 -27.74 13.21
C ARG A 205 -4.71 -26.62 12.85
N ILE A 206 -3.66 -26.86 12.05
CA ILE A 206 -2.61 -25.87 11.73
C ILE A 206 -3.13 -24.59 11.04
N PHE A 207 -4.35 -24.61 10.52
CA PHE A 207 -4.99 -23.45 9.90
C PHE A 207 -5.83 -22.63 10.90
N GLN A 208 -5.92 -23.06 12.17
CA GLN A 208 -6.57 -22.28 13.22
C GLN A 208 -5.59 -21.25 13.78
N PRO A 209 -6.02 -20.03 14.08
CA PRO A 209 -5.17 -19.02 14.69
C PRO A 209 -4.53 -19.53 15.99
N PHE A 210 -3.24 -19.20 16.21
CA PHE A 210 -2.44 -19.55 17.38
C PHE A 210 -2.18 -21.05 17.60
N GLU A 211 -2.47 -21.91 16.62
CA GLU A 211 -2.10 -23.32 16.67
C GLU A 211 -0.64 -23.51 16.20
N ARG A 212 0.11 -24.36 16.93
CA ARG A 212 1.52 -24.69 16.68
C ARG A 212 1.70 -26.19 16.54
N ALA A 213 2.34 -26.62 15.46
CA ALA A 213 2.58 -28.05 15.19
C ALA A 213 3.52 -28.72 16.20
N ALA A 214 4.42 -27.98 16.81
CA ALA A 214 5.40 -28.48 17.79
C ALA A 214 5.63 -27.44 18.90
N PRO A 215 4.90 -27.49 20.00
CA PRO A 215 5.05 -26.54 21.11
C PRO A 215 6.40 -26.63 21.83
N ASP A 216 7.06 -27.78 21.77
CA ASP A 216 8.33 -28.06 22.48
C ASP A 216 9.61 -27.69 21.69
N LEU A 217 9.47 -27.29 20.42
CA LEU A 217 10.59 -26.74 19.69
C LEU A 217 10.67 -25.24 19.97
N ASP A 218 11.86 -24.74 20.36
CA ASP A 218 12.21 -23.31 20.47
C ASP A 218 12.07 -22.58 19.14
N SER A 219 10.98 -22.85 18.42
CA SER A 219 10.72 -22.34 17.11
C SER A 219 9.89 -21.06 17.21
N GLU A 220 10.50 -19.93 16.89
CA GLU A 220 9.83 -18.64 16.73
C GLU A 220 8.58 -18.73 15.83
N GLY A 221 7.49 -18.13 16.24
CA GLY A 221 6.28 -17.93 15.43
C GLY A 221 4.99 -18.04 16.24
N PHE A 222 4.07 -17.16 15.92
CA PHE A 222 2.82 -16.93 16.67
C PHE A 222 1.69 -17.92 16.33
N GLY A 223 1.89 -18.82 15.35
CA GLY A 223 0.80 -19.68 14.84
C GLY A 223 -0.27 -18.92 14.04
N LEU A 224 0.07 -17.75 13.51
CA LEU A 224 -0.86 -16.92 12.71
C LEU A 224 -0.63 -17.05 11.20
N GLY A 225 0.57 -17.38 10.74
CA GLY A 225 0.93 -17.38 9.33
C GLY A 225 0.01 -18.24 8.46
N LEU A 226 -0.25 -19.49 8.85
CA LEU A 226 -1.11 -20.40 8.06
C LEU A 226 -2.59 -20.04 8.12
N SER A 227 -3.09 -19.46 9.21
CA SER A 227 -4.47 -18.95 9.29
C SER A 227 -4.65 -17.73 8.39
N ILE A 228 -3.68 -16.82 8.34
CA ILE A 228 -3.67 -15.68 7.41
C ILE A 228 -3.58 -16.20 5.97
N THR A 229 -2.68 -17.15 5.69
CA THR A 229 -2.57 -17.78 4.36
C THR A 229 -3.91 -18.35 3.90
N LYS A 230 -4.64 -19.07 4.77
CA LYS A 230 -5.97 -19.61 4.46
C LYS A 230 -6.99 -18.50 4.19
N GLY A 231 -6.99 -17.44 4.99
CA GLY A 231 -7.87 -16.28 4.81
C GLY A 231 -7.62 -15.59 3.47
N LEU A 232 -6.35 -15.33 3.14
CA LEU A 232 -5.96 -14.73 1.86
C LEU A 232 -6.31 -15.61 0.66
N VAL A 233 -6.04 -16.93 0.74
CA VAL A 233 -6.43 -17.86 -0.34
C VAL A 233 -7.94 -17.87 -0.55
N ASN A 234 -8.73 -17.84 0.53
CA ASN A 234 -10.19 -17.72 0.44
C ASN A 234 -10.63 -16.38 -0.18
N LEU A 235 -9.94 -15.27 0.12
CA LEU A 235 -10.21 -13.95 -0.46
C LEU A 235 -10.03 -13.96 -1.99
N PHE A 236 -9.02 -14.70 -2.50
CA PHE A 236 -8.84 -14.94 -3.93
C PHE A 236 -9.86 -15.94 -4.53
N GLY A 237 -10.73 -16.55 -3.73
CA GLY A 237 -11.58 -17.65 -4.18
C GLY A 237 -10.81 -18.95 -4.50
N GLY A 238 -9.60 -19.06 -3.97
CA GLY A 238 -8.67 -20.16 -4.22
C GLY A 238 -8.86 -21.37 -3.29
N ARG A 239 -7.91 -22.30 -3.35
CA ARG A 239 -7.88 -23.51 -2.52
C ARG A 239 -6.50 -23.74 -1.92
N LEU A 240 -6.47 -24.07 -0.62
CA LEU A 240 -5.26 -24.47 0.11
C LEU A 240 -5.40 -25.89 0.61
N SER A 241 -4.41 -26.74 0.34
CA SER A 241 -4.35 -28.12 0.84
C SER A 241 -2.96 -28.45 1.37
N VAL A 242 -2.90 -29.43 2.27
CA VAL A 242 -1.66 -29.92 2.87
C VAL A 242 -1.67 -31.43 2.95
N SER A 243 -0.53 -32.05 2.67
CA SER A 243 -0.25 -33.46 2.89
C SER A 243 1.04 -33.56 3.69
N SER A 244 1.02 -34.26 4.82
CA SER A 244 2.18 -34.36 5.71
C SER A 244 2.24 -35.71 6.38
N GLN A 245 3.45 -36.17 6.68
CA GLN A 245 3.70 -37.37 7.46
C GLN A 245 4.91 -37.14 8.38
N ILE A 246 4.76 -37.54 9.65
CA ILE A 246 5.83 -37.43 10.63
C ILE A 246 7.12 -38.09 10.10
N GLY A 247 8.23 -37.36 10.14
CA GLY A 247 9.56 -37.80 9.70
C GLY A 247 9.77 -37.84 8.19
N LYS A 248 8.76 -37.48 7.37
CA LYS A 248 8.88 -37.41 5.89
C LYS A 248 8.74 -35.99 5.32
N GLY A 249 8.31 -35.03 6.14
CA GLY A 249 8.08 -33.66 5.73
C GLY A 249 6.62 -33.36 5.36
N SER A 250 6.43 -32.22 4.72
CA SER A 250 5.11 -31.70 4.34
C SER A 250 5.10 -31.22 2.90
N GLU A 251 3.93 -31.23 2.29
CA GLU A 251 3.65 -30.65 0.97
C GLU A 251 2.41 -29.77 1.07
N PHE A 252 2.60 -28.47 0.86
CA PHE A 252 1.52 -27.49 0.77
C PHE A 252 1.23 -27.20 -0.68
N LYS A 253 -0.06 -27.17 -1.06
CA LYS A 253 -0.53 -26.79 -2.39
C LYS A 253 -1.53 -25.66 -2.27
N VAL A 254 -1.29 -24.59 -3.01
CA VAL A 254 -2.18 -23.43 -3.15
C VAL A 254 -2.61 -23.31 -4.59
N GLU A 255 -3.90 -23.07 -4.83
CA GLU A 255 -4.47 -22.79 -6.14
C GLU A 255 -5.21 -21.46 -6.06
N ILE A 256 -4.81 -20.49 -6.90
CA ILE A 256 -5.35 -19.13 -6.92
C ILE A 256 -5.84 -18.83 -8.33
N PRO A 257 -7.14 -18.48 -8.50
CA PRO A 257 -7.63 -17.96 -9.77
C PRO A 257 -6.94 -16.62 -10.08
N LEU A 258 -6.28 -16.51 -11.24
CA LEU A 258 -5.62 -15.30 -11.71
C LEU A 258 -5.87 -15.18 -13.21
N ARG A 259 -6.43 -14.05 -13.64
CA ARG A 259 -6.67 -13.80 -15.07
C ARG A 259 -5.40 -13.42 -15.79
N GLN A 260 -5.15 -14.02 -16.96
CA GLN A 260 -4.13 -13.51 -17.87
C GLN A 260 -4.57 -12.18 -18.46
N THR A 261 -3.63 -11.24 -18.63
CA THR A 261 -3.86 -9.95 -19.25
C THR A 261 -2.77 -9.60 -20.27
N ASN A 262 -3.14 -8.80 -21.27
CA ASN A 262 -2.17 -8.22 -22.21
C ASN A 262 -1.73 -6.80 -21.80
N GLU A 263 -2.23 -6.29 -20.69
CA GLU A 263 -1.77 -5.01 -20.15
C GLU A 263 -0.28 -5.11 -19.79
N PRO A 264 0.51 -4.05 -20.05
CA PRO A 264 1.90 -4.05 -19.66
C PRO A 264 2.01 -4.21 -18.14
N ALA A 265 2.88 -5.12 -17.70
CA ALA A 265 3.16 -5.29 -16.29
C ALA A 265 3.59 -3.93 -15.70
N ARG A 266 2.95 -3.51 -14.62
CA ARG A 266 3.43 -2.38 -13.82
C ARG A 266 4.54 -2.91 -12.94
N ASP A 267 5.74 -2.98 -13.50
CA ASP A 267 6.92 -3.35 -12.73
C ASP A 267 7.07 -2.34 -11.59
N LYS A 268 6.98 -2.84 -10.35
CA LYS A 268 7.53 -2.06 -9.22
C LYS A 268 8.98 -1.75 -9.61
N PRO A 269 9.45 -0.51 -9.42
CA PRO A 269 10.82 -0.16 -9.80
C PRO A 269 11.76 -1.21 -9.20
N GLU A 270 12.53 -1.85 -10.09
CA GLU A 270 13.57 -2.82 -9.72
C GLU A 270 14.39 -2.25 -8.57
N THR A 271 14.75 -3.10 -7.63
CA THR A 271 15.66 -2.76 -6.53
C THR A 271 16.92 -2.13 -7.16
N TYR A 272 16.99 -0.81 -7.17
CA TYR A 272 18.11 -0.08 -7.71
C TYR A 272 19.37 -0.46 -6.95
N THR A 273 20.22 -1.28 -7.54
CA THR A 273 21.61 -1.54 -7.12
C THR A 273 22.56 -0.43 -7.60
N GLY A 274 22.02 0.70 -8.05
CA GLY A 274 22.76 1.89 -8.46
C GLY A 274 22.81 2.95 -7.35
N ASN A 275 23.69 3.94 -7.49
CA ASN A 275 23.79 5.08 -6.57
C ASN A 275 22.41 5.74 -6.38
N LEU A 276 21.84 5.57 -5.18
CA LEU A 276 20.57 6.20 -4.80
C LEU A 276 20.67 7.71 -4.97
N ARG A 277 19.83 8.29 -5.83
CA ARG A 277 19.67 9.75 -5.87
C ARG A 277 18.79 10.15 -4.69
N LEU A 278 19.39 10.75 -3.68
CA LEU A 278 18.70 11.17 -2.47
C LEU A 278 18.42 12.68 -2.49
N PRO A 279 17.32 13.13 -1.85
CA PRO A 279 17.06 14.55 -1.66
C PRO A 279 18.16 15.19 -0.84
N ARG A 280 18.47 16.45 -1.10
CA ARG A 280 19.48 17.17 -0.34
C ARG A 280 18.91 17.78 0.94
N ARG A 281 17.68 18.30 0.87
CA ARG A 281 17.02 19.00 1.97
C ARG A 281 15.58 18.53 2.14
N VAL A 282 15.28 17.93 3.29
CA VAL A 282 13.96 17.35 3.59
C VAL A 282 13.36 18.01 4.84
N LEU A 283 12.08 18.41 4.73
CA LEU A 283 11.26 18.72 5.90
C LEU A 283 10.65 17.42 6.42
N VAL A 284 10.75 17.17 7.72
CA VAL A 284 10.14 16.01 8.38
C VAL A 284 9.18 16.49 9.43
N VAL A 285 7.95 16.01 9.40
CA VAL A 285 6.88 16.40 10.32
C VAL A 285 6.30 15.17 11.01
N ASP A 286 6.38 15.16 12.34
CA ASP A 286 5.81 14.10 13.17
C ASP A 286 5.56 14.69 14.58
N ASP A 287 4.39 14.48 15.16
CA ASP A 287 4.05 14.98 16.50
C ASP A 287 4.67 14.15 17.64
N ASP A 288 5.22 12.97 17.34
CA ASP A 288 6.02 12.17 18.26
C ASP A 288 7.52 12.57 18.19
N PRO A 289 8.08 13.17 19.24
CA PRO A 289 9.47 13.63 19.22
C PRO A 289 10.50 12.52 19.06
N ILE A 290 10.17 11.28 19.47
CA ILE A 290 11.08 10.13 19.36
C ILE A 290 11.10 9.63 17.91
N GLN A 291 9.93 9.48 17.27
CA GLN A 291 9.81 9.08 15.88
C GLN A 291 10.45 10.13 14.96
N LEU A 292 10.14 11.41 15.18
CA LEU A 292 10.73 12.53 14.46
C LEU A 292 12.26 12.51 14.50
N ARG A 293 12.85 12.37 15.70
CA ARG A 293 14.30 12.29 15.88
C ARG A 293 14.91 11.11 15.16
N ASN A 294 14.31 9.92 15.30
CA ASN A 294 14.80 8.72 14.66
C ASN A 294 14.78 8.84 13.13
N THR A 295 13.70 9.34 12.56
CA THR A 295 13.55 9.54 11.12
C THR A 295 14.56 10.55 10.59
N VAL A 296 14.75 11.66 11.28
CA VAL A 296 15.78 12.68 10.94
C VAL A 296 17.18 12.06 11.02
N GLU A 297 17.53 11.35 12.09
CA GLU A 297 18.86 10.75 12.26
C GLU A 297 19.15 9.68 11.21
N MET A 298 18.15 8.88 10.78
CA MET A 298 18.28 7.92 9.69
C MET A 298 18.68 8.62 8.38
N MET A 299 18.09 9.77 8.08
CA MET A 299 18.38 10.52 6.86
C MET A 299 19.71 11.28 6.95
N GLU A 300 19.99 11.97 8.06
CA GLU A 300 21.23 12.75 8.25
C GLU A 300 22.47 11.86 8.19
N ARG A 301 22.43 10.64 8.74
CA ARG A 301 23.52 9.66 8.62
C ARG A 301 23.82 9.23 7.19
N ASN A 302 22.89 9.46 6.27
CA ASN A 302 23.02 9.16 4.84
C ASN A 302 23.19 10.42 3.97
N GLY A 303 23.57 11.54 4.59
CA GLY A 303 23.94 12.78 3.87
C GLY A 303 22.76 13.66 3.46
N ILE A 304 21.55 13.43 3.98
CA ILE A 304 20.37 14.24 3.72
C ILE A 304 20.26 15.30 4.82
N SER A 305 20.18 16.58 4.44
CA SER A 305 19.96 17.66 5.42
C SER A 305 18.49 17.75 5.81
N CYS A 306 18.17 17.55 7.08
CA CYS A 306 16.80 17.52 7.55
C CYS A 306 16.43 18.72 8.43
N ARG A 307 15.19 19.18 8.29
CA ARG A 307 14.55 20.10 9.22
C ARG A 307 13.39 19.40 9.90
N ALA A 308 13.52 19.16 11.19
CA ALA A 308 12.47 18.61 12.04
C ALA A 308 11.41 19.64 12.35
N CYS A 309 10.14 19.28 12.24
CA CYS A 309 8.96 20.04 12.60
C CYS A 309 7.99 19.16 13.38
N THR A 310 7.39 19.70 14.44
CA THR A 310 6.43 18.97 15.30
C THR A 310 4.98 19.29 14.97
N ASN A 311 4.75 20.28 14.11
CA ASN A 311 3.41 20.77 13.73
C ASN A 311 3.44 21.56 12.42
N ALA A 312 2.26 21.82 11.87
CA ALA A 312 2.09 22.57 10.62
C ALA A 312 2.65 24.02 10.67
N GLN A 313 2.61 24.69 11.84
CA GLN A 313 3.11 26.06 11.96
C GLN A 313 4.64 26.12 11.78
N GLU A 314 5.36 25.12 12.29
CA GLU A 314 6.80 25.00 12.09
C GLU A 314 7.17 24.73 10.64
N VAL A 315 6.36 23.94 9.91
CA VAL A 315 6.51 23.70 8.46
C VAL A 315 6.40 25.01 7.69
N VAL A 316 5.32 25.76 7.92
CA VAL A 316 5.11 27.09 7.30
C VAL A 316 6.28 28.04 7.57
N LYS A 317 6.79 28.07 8.81
CA LYS A 317 7.95 28.87 9.17
C LYS A 317 9.23 28.42 8.47
N ALA A 318 9.43 27.11 8.33
CA ALA A 318 10.59 26.55 7.64
C ALA A 318 10.57 26.88 6.14
N LEU A 319 9.43 26.72 5.46
CA LEU A 319 9.24 27.05 4.04
C LEU A 319 9.42 28.55 3.74
N ARG A 320 9.15 29.45 4.68
CA ARG A 320 9.44 30.90 4.54
C ARG A 320 10.93 31.21 4.52
N THR A 321 11.76 30.39 5.14
CA THR A 321 13.19 30.64 5.37
C THR A 321 14.11 29.83 4.48
N GLY A 322 13.59 28.90 3.71
CA GLY A 322 14.40 28.05 2.83
C GLY A 322 13.61 27.18 1.89
N GLU A 323 14.25 26.72 0.85
CA GLU A 323 13.70 25.76 -0.11
C GLU A 323 14.07 24.33 0.32
N TYR A 324 13.14 23.39 0.06
CA TYR A 324 13.30 21.97 0.37
C TYR A 324 12.91 21.13 -0.83
N ASP A 325 13.57 19.98 -0.98
CA ASP A 325 13.34 19.05 -2.10
C ASP A 325 12.13 18.15 -1.85
N LEU A 326 11.80 17.90 -0.58
CA LEU A 326 10.72 17.02 -0.16
C LEU A 326 10.19 17.39 1.23
N LEU A 327 8.89 17.21 1.43
CA LEU A 327 8.23 17.20 2.74
C LEU A 327 7.78 15.77 3.04
N LEU A 328 8.23 15.21 4.15
CA LEU A 328 7.81 13.92 4.69
C LEU A 328 6.95 14.16 5.94
N THR A 329 5.66 13.82 5.90
CA THR A 329 4.71 14.11 6.98
C THR A 329 4.06 12.84 7.52
N ASP A 330 3.88 12.77 8.84
CA ASP A 330 2.91 11.81 9.41
C ASP A 330 1.50 12.19 8.97
N ILE A 331 0.66 11.18 8.70
CA ILE A 331 -0.76 11.40 8.39
C ILE A 331 -1.55 11.67 9.64
N GLN A 332 -1.26 10.99 10.75
CA GLN A 332 -1.99 11.08 11.99
C GLN A 332 -1.25 11.96 13.01
N MET A 333 -1.45 13.26 12.94
CA MET A 333 -0.90 14.20 13.90
C MET A 333 -2.00 14.80 14.78
N ARG A 334 -1.69 15.11 16.04
CA ARG A 334 -2.62 15.74 16.96
C ARG A 334 -2.96 17.16 16.50
N GLY A 335 -4.22 17.39 16.18
CA GLY A 335 -4.75 18.74 15.86
C GLY A 335 -4.67 19.14 14.39
N THR A 336 -3.98 18.39 13.52
CA THR A 336 -3.96 18.64 12.07
C THR A 336 -3.66 17.32 11.39
N GLU A 337 -4.55 16.83 10.56
CA GLU A 337 -4.25 15.64 9.74
C GLU A 337 -3.25 16.01 8.64
N GLY A 338 -2.42 15.03 8.19
CA GLY A 338 -1.44 15.26 7.13
C GLY A 338 -2.07 15.72 5.81
N PHE A 339 -3.32 15.38 5.57
CA PHE A 339 -4.10 15.88 4.44
C PHE A 339 -4.47 17.37 4.57
N ASP A 340 -4.80 17.83 5.78
CA ASP A 340 -5.08 19.26 6.04
C ASP A 340 -3.82 20.09 5.80
N LEU A 341 -2.66 19.56 6.20
CA LEU A 341 -1.37 20.19 5.93
C LEU A 341 -1.10 20.25 4.42
N LEU A 342 -1.36 19.18 3.67
CA LEU A 342 -1.24 19.15 2.21
C LEU A 342 -2.11 20.26 1.58
N HIS A 343 -3.40 20.31 1.90
CA HIS A 343 -4.32 21.33 1.39
C HIS A 343 -3.86 22.75 1.75
N LEU A 344 -3.49 22.98 3.00
CA LEU A 344 -2.98 24.27 3.46
C LEU A 344 -1.75 24.72 2.68
N LEU A 345 -0.81 23.82 2.44
CA LEU A 345 0.42 24.13 1.69
C LEU A 345 0.15 24.37 0.21
N ARG A 346 -0.73 23.59 -0.43
CA ARG A 346 -1.09 23.78 -1.85
C ARG A 346 -1.86 25.09 -2.08
N LEU A 347 -2.65 25.53 -1.10
CA LEU A 347 -3.37 26.80 -1.14
C LEU A 347 -2.50 28.00 -0.71
N SER A 348 -1.33 27.78 -0.09
CA SER A 348 -0.46 28.85 0.37
C SER A 348 0.60 29.23 -0.67
N ASN A 349 1.05 30.49 -0.64
CA ASN A 349 2.16 31.00 -1.46
C ASN A 349 3.41 31.21 -0.58
N ILE A 350 3.90 30.14 0.05
CA ILE A 350 4.98 30.22 1.03
C ILE A 350 6.19 29.42 0.52
N GLY A 351 7.24 30.09 0.10
CA GLY A 351 8.41 29.42 -0.48
C GLY A 351 8.02 28.54 -1.66
N ASN A 352 8.46 27.26 -1.66
CA ASN A 352 8.07 26.28 -2.67
C ASN A 352 6.91 25.35 -2.23
N SER A 353 6.01 25.82 -1.33
CA SER A 353 4.91 25.03 -0.77
C SER A 353 3.98 24.39 -1.80
N ARG A 354 3.80 25.03 -2.96
CA ARG A 354 2.93 24.55 -4.03
C ARG A 354 3.53 23.42 -4.85
N THR A 355 4.85 23.43 -5.02
CA THR A 355 5.57 22.52 -5.92
C THR A 355 6.35 21.45 -5.19
N ILE A 356 6.64 21.63 -3.89
CA ILE A 356 7.39 20.65 -3.11
C ILE A 356 6.66 19.30 -3.10
N PRO A 357 7.33 18.18 -3.48
CA PRO A 357 6.76 16.86 -3.31
C PRO A 357 6.44 16.62 -1.83
N ILE A 358 5.22 16.15 -1.52
CA ILE A 358 4.79 15.82 -0.16
C ILE A 358 4.55 14.33 -0.12
N ALA A 359 5.25 13.62 0.74
CA ALA A 359 5.10 12.20 0.97
C ALA A 359 4.61 11.93 2.39
N ALA A 360 3.85 10.86 2.56
CA ALA A 360 3.25 10.50 3.82
C ALA A 360 4.02 9.38 4.53
N MET A 361 4.07 9.46 5.88
CA MET A 361 4.37 8.33 6.76
C MET A 361 3.05 7.86 7.38
N THR A 362 2.71 6.59 7.28
CA THR A 362 1.43 6.06 7.80
C THR A 362 1.63 4.79 8.61
N ALA A 363 0.88 4.66 9.71
CA ALA A 363 0.78 3.41 10.46
C ALA A 363 -0.28 2.46 9.86
N ARG A 364 -1.12 2.95 8.94
CA ARG A 364 -2.15 2.15 8.30
C ARG A 364 -1.57 1.39 7.12
N ASN A 365 -1.76 0.10 7.13
CA ASN A 365 -1.42 -0.82 6.04
C ASN A 365 -2.66 -1.02 5.13
N ASP A 366 -3.38 0.08 4.91
CA ASP A 366 -4.56 0.05 4.06
C ASP A 366 -4.04 0.02 2.63
N GLY A 367 -4.34 -0.92 1.78
CA GLY A 367 -3.93 -0.97 0.37
C GLY A 367 -4.19 0.30 -0.46
N ASP A 368 -4.29 1.42 0.19
CA ASP A 368 -4.71 2.76 -0.23
C ASP A 368 -3.55 3.66 -0.72
N ALA A 369 -2.41 3.09 -1.16
CA ALA A 369 -1.36 3.92 -1.75
C ALA A 369 -1.91 4.80 -2.90
N ASP A 370 -2.83 4.25 -3.69
CA ASP A 370 -3.51 4.99 -4.76
C ASP A 370 -4.39 6.13 -4.23
N ARG A 371 -5.03 5.96 -3.09
CA ARG A 371 -5.82 7.01 -2.44
C ARG A 371 -4.95 8.19 -1.98
N TYR A 372 -3.75 7.89 -1.48
CA TYR A 372 -2.78 8.93 -1.10
C TYR A 372 -2.27 9.69 -2.33
N ILE A 373 -2.01 9.00 -3.42
CA ILE A 373 -1.61 9.60 -4.71
C ILE A 373 -2.76 10.42 -5.30
N GLN A 374 -4.00 9.91 -5.30
CA GLN A 374 -5.20 10.64 -5.74
C GLN A 374 -5.46 11.90 -4.90
N ALA A 375 -5.11 11.88 -3.63
CA ALA A 375 -5.17 13.05 -2.76
C ALA A 375 -4.05 14.08 -3.00
N GLY A 376 -3.12 13.82 -3.95
CA GLY A 376 -2.04 14.74 -4.32
C GLY A 376 -0.73 14.55 -3.55
N LEU A 377 -0.59 13.45 -2.79
CA LEU A 377 0.69 13.06 -2.19
C LEU A 377 1.61 12.41 -3.24
N ALA A 378 2.92 12.61 -3.09
CA ALA A 378 3.91 12.02 -3.98
C ALA A 378 4.10 10.52 -3.77
N GLY A 379 3.69 10.01 -2.61
CA GLY A 379 3.75 8.62 -2.22
C GLY A 379 3.56 8.46 -0.71
N CYS A 380 3.57 7.21 -0.24
CA CYS A 380 3.52 6.93 1.19
C CYS A 380 4.48 5.80 1.59
N ILE A 381 5.01 5.88 2.81
CA ILE A 381 5.80 4.83 3.45
C ILE A 381 5.10 4.36 4.73
N HIS A 382 5.05 3.04 4.92
CA HIS A 382 4.38 2.45 6.07
C HIS A 382 5.31 2.35 7.29
N LYS A 383 4.85 2.85 8.42
CA LYS A 383 5.49 2.65 9.73
C LYS A 383 5.14 1.26 10.29
N PRO A 384 6.12 0.54 10.88
CA PRO A 384 7.51 0.92 11.06
C PRO A 384 8.36 0.61 9.81
N PHE A 385 9.29 1.51 9.46
CA PHE A 385 10.24 1.36 8.37
C PHE A 385 11.68 1.36 8.89
N TYR A 386 12.58 0.74 8.14
CA TYR A 386 14.02 0.77 8.42
C TYR A 386 14.72 1.80 7.55
N THR A 387 15.97 2.12 7.89
CA THR A 387 16.78 3.09 7.13
C THR A 387 16.83 2.77 5.64
N ARG A 388 16.97 1.50 5.28
CA ARG A 388 17.01 1.07 3.89
C ARG A 388 15.69 1.36 3.17
N ASP A 389 14.57 0.98 3.77
CA ASP A 389 13.23 1.18 3.18
C ASP A 389 12.95 2.66 2.97
N LEU A 390 13.34 3.50 3.95
CA LEU A 390 13.19 4.95 3.85
C LEU A 390 14.03 5.53 2.71
N LEU A 391 15.31 5.13 2.56
CA LEU A 391 16.19 5.65 1.51
C LEU A 391 15.76 5.18 0.11
N GLU A 392 15.34 3.94 -0.05
CA GLU A 392 14.78 3.41 -1.30
C GLU A 392 13.50 4.17 -1.68
N PHE A 393 12.61 4.42 -0.72
CA PHE A 393 11.41 5.22 -0.91
C PHE A 393 11.73 6.66 -1.33
N LEU A 394 12.62 7.34 -0.62
CA LEU A 394 13.04 8.71 -0.96
C LEU A 394 13.68 8.80 -2.36
N SER A 395 14.48 7.80 -2.72
CA SER A 395 15.09 7.71 -4.06
C SER A 395 14.04 7.50 -5.15
N SER A 396 13.00 6.71 -4.91
CA SER A 396 11.91 6.50 -5.85
C SER A 396 11.12 7.77 -6.15
N LEU A 397 11.02 8.68 -5.17
CA LEU A 397 10.31 9.96 -5.33
C LEU A 397 11.12 10.98 -6.16
N ILE A 398 12.44 10.89 -6.16
CA ILE A 398 13.33 11.84 -6.86
C ILE A 398 13.79 11.28 -8.21
N GLY A 399 13.91 9.95 -8.35
CA GLY A 399 14.24 9.28 -9.63
C GLY A 399 13.10 9.35 -10.65
N GLN A 400 11.90 9.67 -10.23
CA GLN A 400 10.88 10.21 -11.09
C GLN A 400 11.29 11.68 -11.35
N ASP A 401 12.09 11.94 -12.41
CA ASP A 401 11.90 13.15 -13.16
C ASP A 401 10.39 13.16 -13.49
N ARG A 402 9.62 13.75 -12.61
CA ARG A 402 8.35 14.34 -13.02
C ARG A 402 8.79 15.49 -13.94
N THR A 403 9.14 15.16 -15.18
CA THR A 403 8.61 15.96 -16.25
C THR A 403 7.16 16.13 -15.84
N MET A 404 6.81 17.33 -15.41
CA MET A 404 5.44 17.81 -15.29
C MET A 404 4.86 17.84 -16.71
N ASP A 405 4.67 16.67 -17.31
CA ASP A 405 4.31 16.51 -18.69
C ASP A 405 3.79 15.09 -18.87
N ASN A 406 2.65 14.77 -18.29
CA ASN A 406 1.72 13.77 -18.85
C ASN A 406 0.52 13.55 -17.91
N HIS A 407 -0.21 14.59 -17.56
CA HIS A 407 -1.65 14.42 -17.51
C HIS A 407 -2.12 14.70 -18.93
N SER A 408 -2.23 13.64 -19.73
CA SER A 408 -3.00 13.71 -20.96
C SER A 408 -4.41 14.19 -20.58
N PRO A 409 -4.95 15.22 -21.25
CA PRO A 409 -6.26 15.73 -20.92
C PRO A 409 -7.30 14.61 -21.00
N ASP A 410 -8.16 14.53 -20.00
CA ASP A 410 -9.28 13.59 -19.99
C ASP A 410 -10.39 14.10 -20.90
N PHE A 411 -10.30 13.78 -22.18
CA PHE A 411 -11.31 14.18 -23.15
C PHE A 411 -12.65 13.47 -22.95
N GLU A 412 -12.67 12.28 -22.31
CA GLU A 412 -13.91 11.53 -22.08
C GLU A 412 -14.82 12.26 -21.10
N ALA A 413 -14.26 12.91 -20.09
CA ALA A 413 -15.03 13.70 -19.13
C ALA A 413 -15.81 14.87 -19.79
N LEU A 414 -15.27 15.46 -20.86
CA LEU A 414 -15.95 16.50 -21.63
C LEU A 414 -17.15 15.98 -22.43
N TYR A 415 -17.07 14.74 -22.96
CA TYR A 415 -18.13 14.17 -23.80
C TYR A 415 -19.37 13.77 -23.02
N VAL A 416 -19.21 13.38 -21.77
CA VAL A 416 -20.33 13.05 -20.87
C VAL A 416 -21.27 14.23 -20.70
N THR A 417 -20.74 15.46 -20.79
CA THR A 417 -21.53 16.67 -20.58
C THR A 417 -22.20 17.18 -21.87
N THR A 418 -21.58 17.00 -23.03
CA THR A 418 -22.01 17.58 -24.31
C THR A 418 -22.72 16.60 -25.23
N GLY A 419 -22.41 15.30 -25.12
CA GLY A 419 -23.01 14.25 -25.96
C GLY A 419 -22.50 14.19 -27.41
N ASP A 420 -21.65 15.13 -27.85
CA ASP A 420 -21.08 15.18 -29.21
C ASP A 420 -19.56 15.40 -29.12
N GLU A 421 -18.81 14.32 -29.34
CA GLU A 421 -17.37 14.30 -29.24
C GLU A 421 -16.70 15.27 -30.22
N ARG A 422 -17.10 15.25 -31.47
CA ARG A 422 -16.48 16.08 -32.52
C ARG A 422 -16.69 17.58 -32.28
N TRP A 423 -17.92 17.96 -32.02
CA TRP A 423 -18.28 19.36 -31.75
C TRP A 423 -17.51 19.87 -30.50
N THR A 424 -17.38 19.01 -29.49
CA THR A 424 -16.67 19.35 -28.24
C THR A 424 -15.19 19.62 -28.48
N LEU A 425 -14.53 18.76 -29.28
CA LEU A 425 -13.11 18.93 -29.62
C LEU A 425 -12.86 20.18 -30.49
N GLU A 426 -13.73 20.44 -31.48
CA GLU A 426 -13.67 21.63 -32.33
C GLU A 426 -13.85 22.91 -31.49
N THR A 427 -14.82 22.92 -30.56
CA THR A 427 -15.05 24.03 -29.63
C THR A 427 -13.86 24.26 -28.69
N LEU A 428 -13.28 23.19 -28.17
CA LEU A 428 -12.06 23.24 -27.31
C LEU A 428 -10.89 23.89 -28.06
N ILE A 429 -10.69 23.56 -29.33
CA ILE A 429 -9.63 24.16 -30.15
C ILE A 429 -9.92 25.66 -30.37
N GLU A 430 -11.14 26.05 -30.68
CA GLU A 430 -11.49 27.45 -30.90
C GLU A 430 -11.31 28.29 -29.64
N GLU A 431 -11.83 27.83 -28.50
CA GLU A 431 -11.70 28.52 -27.23
C GLU A 431 -10.23 28.59 -26.76
N SER A 432 -9.46 27.52 -26.91
CA SER A 432 -8.05 27.49 -26.57
C SER A 432 -7.25 28.47 -27.43
N ASN A 433 -7.49 28.55 -28.73
CA ASN A 433 -6.84 29.54 -29.61
C ASN A 433 -7.19 30.98 -29.22
N ARG A 434 -8.45 31.25 -28.87
CA ARG A 434 -8.90 32.58 -28.41
C ARG A 434 -8.17 32.96 -27.12
N ASN A 435 -8.15 32.07 -26.16
CA ASN A 435 -7.52 32.29 -24.85
C ASN A 435 -5.98 32.50 -24.98
N SER A 436 -5.31 31.72 -25.85
CA SER A 436 -3.87 31.90 -26.17
C SER A 436 -3.62 33.30 -26.78
N SER A 437 -4.45 33.74 -27.74
CA SER A 437 -4.32 35.07 -28.33
C SER A 437 -4.57 36.19 -27.32
N ASP A 438 -5.59 36.09 -26.47
CA ASP A 438 -5.91 37.08 -25.44
C ASP A 438 -4.76 37.22 -24.42
N LEU A 439 -4.13 36.12 -24.04
CA LEU A 439 -2.97 36.11 -23.13
C LEU A 439 -1.75 36.74 -23.77
N LEU A 440 -1.40 36.38 -25.02
CA LEU A 440 -0.26 36.92 -25.76
C LEU A 440 -0.42 38.43 -26.03
N ASP A 441 -1.62 38.88 -26.43
CA ASP A 441 -1.92 40.30 -26.63
C ASP A 441 -1.74 41.11 -25.33
N SER A 442 -2.17 40.53 -24.21
CA SER A 442 -2.03 41.17 -22.88
C SER A 442 -0.61 41.19 -22.38
N LEU A 443 0.21 40.20 -22.74
CA LEU A 443 1.64 40.13 -22.43
C LEU A 443 2.50 41.05 -23.31
N SER A 444 2.08 41.33 -24.54
CA SER A 444 2.85 42.13 -25.52
C SER A 444 2.92 43.61 -25.17
N GLN A 445 2.11 44.09 -24.23
CA GLN A 445 2.13 45.46 -23.74
C GLN A 445 3.39 45.75 -22.90
N GLU A 446 3.84 47.02 -22.88
CA GLU A 446 4.99 47.46 -22.12
C GLU A 446 4.86 47.14 -20.61
N LYS A 447 3.61 47.23 -20.10
CA LYS A 447 3.20 46.63 -18.82
C LYS A 447 2.07 45.63 -19.10
N PRO A 448 2.21 44.36 -18.68
CA PRO A 448 1.15 43.35 -18.88
C PRO A 448 -0.16 43.79 -18.24
N ASP A 449 -1.27 43.62 -18.99
CA ASP A 449 -2.61 43.82 -18.43
C ASP A 449 -2.99 42.63 -17.53
N ARG A 450 -2.54 42.72 -16.29
CA ARG A 450 -2.68 41.64 -15.29
C ARG A 450 -4.12 41.26 -15.04
N LYS A 451 -5.03 42.24 -15.00
CA LYS A 451 -6.45 42.01 -14.78
C LYS A 451 -7.07 41.22 -15.92
N ARG A 452 -6.78 41.59 -17.17
CA ARG A 452 -7.27 40.89 -18.37
C ARG A 452 -6.70 39.47 -18.46
N ILE A 453 -5.42 39.29 -18.08
CA ILE A 453 -4.78 37.97 -18.00
C ILE A 453 -5.52 37.11 -16.94
N TRP A 454 -5.75 37.64 -15.76
CA TRP A 454 -6.48 36.94 -14.71
C TRP A 454 -7.89 36.53 -15.15
N GLU A 455 -8.66 37.46 -15.73
CA GLU A 455 -10.01 37.19 -16.25
C GLU A 455 -9.99 36.07 -17.31
N THR A 456 -8.96 36.01 -18.16
CA THR A 456 -8.82 34.97 -19.17
C THR A 456 -8.51 33.61 -18.53
N LEU A 457 -7.57 33.55 -17.59
CA LEU A 457 -7.20 32.33 -16.88
C LEU A 457 -8.36 31.80 -16.02
N HIS A 458 -9.09 32.69 -15.36
CA HIS A 458 -10.25 32.32 -14.55
C HIS A 458 -11.40 31.74 -15.43
N ARG A 459 -11.59 32.29 -16.62
CA ARG A 459 -12.56 31.77 -17.61
C ARG A 459 -12.19 30.36 -18.11
N MET A 460 -10.90 30.04 -18.20
CA MET A 460 -10.41 28.74 -18.63
C MET A 460 -10.57 27.65 -17.56
N TYR A 461 -10.61 28.03 -16.29
CA TYR A 461 -10.56 27.11 -15.15
C TYR A 461 -11.60 25.99 -15.19
N PRO A 462 -12.92 26.24 -15.41
CA PRO A 462 -13.94 25.17 -15.41
C PRO A 462 -13.71 24.10 -16.49
N MET A 463 -13.24 24.51 -17.66
CA MET A 463 -12.95 23.59 -18.76
C MET A 463 -11.69 22.76 -18.47
N TRP A 464 -10.67 23.38 -17.88
CA TRP A 464 -9.45 22.69 -17.48
C TRP A 464 -9.68 21.76 -16.29
N GLU A 465 -10.65 22.06 -15.43
CA GLU A 465 -11.07 21.18 -14.33
C GLU A 465 -11.72 19.90 -14.89
N GLN A 466 -12.59 20.01 -15.89
CA GLN A 466 -13.18 18.86 -16.57
C GLN A 466 -12.11 18.00 -17.29
N LEU A 467 -11.08 18.62 -17.85
CA LEU A 467 -9.95 17.95 -18.48
C LEU A 467 -8.94 17.35 -17.48
N GLY A 468 -9.12 17.53 -16.17
CA GLY A 468 -8.20 17.07 -15.13
C GLY A 468 -6.88 17.83 -15.06
N ILE A 469 -6.75 18.98 -15.76
CA ILE A 469 -5.52 19.80 -15.85
C ILE A 469 -5.63 21.17 -15.16
N ALA A 470 -6.71 21.43 -14.41
CA ALA A 470 -6.94 22.71 -13.72
C ALA A 470 -5.86 23.09 -12.71
N HIS A 471 -5.12 22.10 -12.18
CA HIS A 471 -4.00 22.35 -11.27
C HIS A 471 -2.92 23.28 -11.86
N GLU A 472 -2.83 23.35 -13.18
CA GLU A 472 -1.90 24.25 -13.86
C GLU A 472 -2.34 25.73 -13.79
N LEU A 473 -3.63 25.97 -13.50
CA LEU A 473 -4.24 27.31 -13.33
C LEU A 473 -4.53 27.67 -11.87
N GLU A 474 -4.34 26.78 -10.90
CA GLU A 474 -4.67 27.00 -9.50
C GLU A 474 -4.02 28.28 -8.91
N SER A 475 -2.82 28.61 -9.36
CA SER A 475 -2.13 29.85 -8.94
C SER A 475 -2.90 31.11 -9.26
N TYR A 476 -3.78 31.07 -10.26
CA TYR A 476 -4.54 32.21 -10.75
C TYR A 476 -6.00 32.22 -10.29
N SER A 477 -6.36 31.34 -9.36
CA SER A 477 -7.69 31.33 -8.74
C SER A 477 -7.95 32.55 -7.85
N TYR A 478 -6.89 33.26 -7.43
CA TYR A 478 -6.96 34.44 -6.56
C TYR A 478 -6.37 35.67 -7.24
N GLU A 479 -7.16 36.76 -7.25
CA GLU A 479 -6.76 38.06 -7.84
C GLU A 479 -5.49 38.63 -7.17
N GLU A 480 -5.31 38.41 -5.85
CA GLU A 480 -4.14 38.84 -5.07
C GLU A 480 -2.80 38.28 -5.59
N TYR A 481 -2.79 37.07 -6.16
CA TYR A 481 -1.57 36.49 -6.74
C TYR A 481 -1.08 37.28 -7.95
N VAL A 482 -2.02 37.75 -8.76
CA VAL A 482 -1.73 38.49 -9.99
C VAL A 482 -1.17 39.87 -9.67
N GLU A 483 -1.58 40.48 -8.55
CA GLU A 483 -1.13 41.81 -8.12
C GLU A 483 0.24 41.79 -7.45
N ASP A 484 0.57 40.76 -6.65
CA ASP A 484 1.76 40.71 -5.79
C ASP A 484 3.00 40.03 -6.43
N THR A 485 2.85 39.33 -7.56
CA THR A 485 3.95 38.59 -8.20
C THR A 485 4.91 39.54 -8.96
N ASP A 486 6.23 39.29 -8.84
CA ASP A 486 7.24 40.01 -9.62
C ASP A 486 6.97 39.92 -11.12
N GLU A 487 7.21 41.03 -11.88
CA GLU A 487 6.83 41.13 -13.29
C GLU A 487 7.50 40.08 -14.18
N SER A 488 8.78 39.75 -13.91
CA SER A 488 9.51 38.76 -14.69
C SER A 488 9.04 37.32 -14.42
N ALA A 489 8.74 37.01 -13.16
CA ALA A 489 8.15 35.74 -12.76
C ALA A 489 6.76 35.56 -13.35
N PHE A 490 5.92 36.60 -13.28
CA PHE A 490 4.59 36.63 -13.84
C PHE A 490 4.57 36.39 -15.36
N ARG A 491 5.46 37.07 -16.12
CA ARG A 491 5.59 36.84 -17.57
C ARG A 491 5.97 35.40 -17.90
N ASN A 492 6.98 34.86 -17.21
CA ASN A 492 7.43 33.50 -17.43
C ASN A 492 6.33 32.47 -17.15
N ASP A 493 5.54 32.71 -16.12
CA ASP A 493 4.43 31.83 -15.76
C ASP A 493 3.31 31.86 -16.81
N VAL A 494 2.89 33.03 -17.25
CA VAL A 494 1.86 33.16 -18.30
C VAL A 494 2.34 32.58 -19.63
N GLU A 495 3.62 32.76 -20.01
CA GLU A 495 4.21 32.11 -21.18
C GLU A 495 4.24 30.58 -21.07
N ARG A 496 4.42 30.05 -19.87
CA ARG A 496 4.32 28.60 -19.61
C ARG A 496 2.90 28.10 -19.87
N ILE A 497 1.87 28.84 -19.43
CA ILE A 497 0.46 28.50 -19.66
C ILE A 497 0.13 28.57 -21.15
N VAL A 498 0.60 29.59 -21.86
CA VAL A 498 0.41 29.69 -23.32
C VAL A 498 0.98 28.46 -24.02
N ARG A 499 2.21 28.03 -23.67
CA ARG A 499 2.83 26.80 -24.21
C ARG A 499 2.00 25.56 -23.89
N ARG A 500 1.34 25.51 -22.73
CA ARG A 500 0.46 24.40 -22.38
C ARG A 500 -0.84 24.40 -23.19
N ILE A 501 -1.40 25.59 -23.44
CA ILE A 501 -2.55 25.75 -24.34
C ILE A 501 -2.20 25.25 -25.76
N ASP A 502 -1.04 25.62 -26.29
CA ASP A 502 -0.59 25.19 -27.61
C ASP A 502 -0.44 23.67 -27.69
N ARG A 503 0.04 23.04 -26.60
CA ARG A 503 0.12 21.58 -26.49
C ARG A 503 -1.29 20.97 -26.45
N LEU A 504 -2.21 21.49 -25.64
CA LEU A 504 -3.59 21.03 -25.57
C LEU A 504 -4.27 21.10 -26.95
N ILE A 505 -4.05 22.18 -27.71
CA ILE A 505 -4.56 22.33 -29.08
C ILE A 505 -3.98 21.22 -29.98
N SER A 506 -2.70 20.91 -29.86
CA SER A 506 -2.03 19.86 -30.65
C SER A 506 -2.59 18.47 -30.32
N GLU A 507 -2.76 18.15 -29.03
CA GLU A 507 -3.32 16.90 -28.55
C GLU A 507 -4.78 16.74 -29.02
N THR A 508 -5.58 17.80 -28.92
CA THR A 508 -6.97 17.82 -29.38
C THR A 508 -7.08 17.62 -30.90
N LYS A 509 -6.19 18.25 -31.69
CA LYS A 509 -6.13 18.04 -33.14
C LYS A 509 -5.73 16.61 -33.52
N SER A 510 -4.79 16.00 -32.78
CA SER A 510 -4.42 14.60 -32.99
C SER A 510 -5.63 13.68 -32.77
N ARG A 511 -6.37 13.88 -31.69
CA ARG A 511 -7.59 13.12 -31.38
C ARG A 511 -8.66 13.27 -32.46
N LEU A 512 -8.87 14.49 -32.95
CA LEU A 512 -9.83 14.77 -34.04
C LEU A 512 -9.41 14.05 -35.34
N SER A 513 -8.11 14.00 -35.66
CA SER A 513 -7.59 13.31 -36.85
C SER A 513 -7.73 11.79 -36.76
N GLU A 514 -7.62 11.22 -35.56
CA GLU A 514 -7.86 9.79 -35.32
C GLU A 514 -9.32 9.40 -35.58
N MET A 515 -10.27 10.28 -35.25
CA MET A 515 -11.70 10.08 -35.54
C MET A 515 -11.99 10.13 -37.05
N ASP A 516 -11.30 10.99 -37.82
CA ASP A 516 -11.47 11.09 -39.28
C ASP A 516 -10.80 9.89 -40.02
N GLY A 517 -9.85 9.20 -39.42
CA GLY A 517 -9.18 8.03 -40.01
C GLY A 517 -9.93 6.69 -39.77
N HIS A 518 -10.96 6.66 -38.95
CA HIS A 518 -11.81 5.49 -38.67
C HIS A 518 -13.17 5.51 -39.38
N ASN A 519 -13.48 6.53 -40.17
CA ASN A 519 -14.59 6.61 -41.13
C ASN A 519 -14.05 6.37 -42.53
#